data_dafe7764a369d5d59598dbf3e79ea118
#
_entry.id   dafe7764a369d5d59598dbf3e79ea118
#
_cell.length_a   1.000
_cell.length_b   1.000
_cell.length_c   1.000
_cell.angle_alpha   90.00
_cell.angle_beta   90.00
_cell.angle_gamma   90.00
#
_symmetry.space_group_name_H-M   'P 1'
#
loop_
_entity.id
_entity.type
_entity.pdbx_description
1 polymer ?
#
loop_
_entity_poly.entity_id
_entity_poly.type
_entity_poly.pdbx_seq_one_letter_code
_entity_poly.pdbx_strand_id
1 'polypeptide(L)'
;MIQVCTRYTSEGSHLKSDMIISPTLMTSEHRPTQIDIDDGDNYLGLSAGIQLAVGSGELRLKSADPDDPPYLDYNYLQEEFDRDRLRKGIRKVVELENHPAIRELIVERITPTDDELASDEALDTWLLKYTGTSHHISCTCKMGPAYDRMAVVDQHGKIHGLQGIRVVDASIMPDCIRANTNATTIMIAEKVADYVIQGI
;
A
#
# COMPACT_ATOMS: atom_id res chain seq x y z
N MET A 1 -9.23 -0.52 -14.98
CA MET A 1 -8.12 0.47 -15.16
C MET A 1 -8.44 1.71 -14.33
N ILE A 2 -7.51 2.18 -13.49
CA ILE A 2 -7.68 3.42 -12.71
C ILE A 2 -7.37 4.59 -13.65
N GLN A 3 -8.36 5.44 -13.93
CA GLN A 3 -8.20 6.61 -14.82
C GLN A 3 -8.04 7.91 -14.05
N VAL A 4 -8.54 7.96 -12.82
CA VAL A 4 -8.48 9.13 -11.94
C VAL A 4 -8.27 8.67 -10.50
N CYS A 5 -7.59 9.47 -9.71
CA CYS A 5 -7.52 9.28 -8.26
C CYS A 5 -7.47 10.63 -7.55
N THR A 6 -7.92 10.66 -6.32
CA THR A 6 -7.84 11.84 -5.46
C THR A 6 -6.88 11.58 -4.32
N ARG A 7 -5.89 12.46 -4.14
CA ARG A 7 -5.00 12.46 -2.99
C ARG A 7 -5.40 13.58 -2.04
N TYR A 8 -5.42 13.27 -0.75
CA TYR A 8 -5.79 14.23 0.27
C TYR A 8 -5.07 13.93 1.59
N THR A 9 -5.15 14.87 2.51
CA THR A 9 -4.69 14.68 3.88
C THR A 9 -5.87 14.23 4.73
N SER A 10 -5.74 13.13 5.46
CA SER A 10 -6.77 12.68 6.40
C SER A 10 -6.99 13.72 7.49
N GLU A 11 -8.22 13.88 7.92
CA GLU A 11 -8.56 14.80 8.99
C GLU A 11 -7.81 14.46 10.28
N GLY A 12 -7.17 15.46 10.87
CA GLY A 12 -6.33 15.30 12.07
C GLY A 12 -4.94 14.67 11.79
N SER A 13 -4.60 14.33 10.55
CA SER A 13 -3.28 13.79 10.21
C SER A 13 -2.23 14.90 10.17
N HIS A 14 -1.06 14.61 10.74
CA HIS A 14 0.15 15.44 10.62
C HIS A 14 0.93 15.13 9.31
N LEU A 15 0.55 14.08 8.59
CA LEU A 15 1.16 13.67 7.33
C LEU A 15 0.39 14.27 6.16
N LYS A 16 1.04 15.06 5.31
CA LYS A 16 0.40 15.68 4.14
C LYS A 16 0.22 14.64 3.02
N SER A 17 -0.94 14.68 2.35
CA SER A 17 -1.26 13.83 1.19
C SER A 17 -1.06 12.34 1.46
N ASP A 18 -1.46 11.91 2.64
CA ASP A 18 -1.25 10.57 3.18
C ASP A 18 -2.34 9.57 2.81
N MET A 19 -3.38 10.01 2.11
CA MET A 19 -4.50 9.19 1.66
C MET A 19 -4.74 9.31 0.17
N ILE A 20 -5.26 8.24 -0.41
CA ILE A 20 -5.73 8.19 -1.80
C ILE A 20 -7.11 7.56 -1.87
N ILE A 21 -7.98 8.08 -2.74
CA ILE A 21 -9.21 7.43 -3.17
C ILE A 21 -9.09 7.15 -4.66
N SER A 22 -9.36 5.92 -5.06
CA SER A 22 -9.28 5.48 -6.44
C SER A 22 -10.55 4.74 -6.85
N PRO A 23 -11.28 5.23 -7.87
CA PRO A 23 -12.35 4.47 -8.49
C PRO A 23 -11.78 3.40 -9.42
N THR A 24 -12.39 2.24 -9.43
CA THR A 24 -12.07 1.15 -10.34
C THR A 24 -13.35 0.54 -10.86
N LEU A 25 -13.54 0.56 -12.17
CA LEU A 25 -14.59 -0.21 -12.79
C LEU A 25 -14.11 -1.66 -12.91
N MET A 26 -14.87 -2.58 -12.37
CA MET A 26 -14.60 -4.01 -12.41
C MET A 26 -15.74 -4.74 -13.12
N THR A 27 -15.37 -5.78 -13.85
CA THR A 27 -16.31 -6.76 -14.40
C THR A 27 -16.30 -8.00 -13.52
N SER A 28 -17.28 -8.88 -13.68
CA SER A 28 -17.37 -10.15 -12.95
C SER A 28 -16.09 -11.00 -13.05
N GLU A 29 -15.33 -10.89 -14.15
CA GLU A 29 -14.05 -11.61 -14.35
C GLU A 29 -12.89 -11.06 -13.48
N HIS A 30 -12.99 -9.83 -13.00
CA HIS A 30 -11.92 -9.12 -12.28
C HIS A 30 -12.34 -8.71 -10.86
N ARG A 31 -13.31 -9.38 -10.28
CA ARG A 31 -13.81 -9.10 -8.92
C ARG A 31 -12.80 -9.54 -7.84
N PRO A 32 -12.76 -8.85 -6.70
CA PRO A 32 -12.09 -9.37 -5.52
C PRO A 32 -12.75 -10.68 -5.07
N THR A 33 -11.97 -11.70 -4.81
CA THR A 33 -12.47 -13.03 -4.41
C THR A 33 -13.25 -13.05 -3.10
N GLN A 34 -13.14 -11.98 -2.31
CA GLN A 34 -13.84 -11.83 -1.03
C GLN A 34 -15.27 -11.26 -1.16
N ILE A 35 -15.65 -10.80 -2.36
CA ILE A 35 -16.96 -10.18 -2.59
C ILE A 35 -17.78 -11.12 -3.46
N ASP A 36 -18.90 -11.60 -2.93
CA ASP A 36 -19.84 -12.43 -3.69
C ASP A 36 -20.75 -11.51 -4.51
N ILE A 37 -20.71 -11.67 -5.84
CA ILE A 37 -21.40 -10.81 -6.79
C ILE A 37 -21.87 -11.65 -7.96
N ASP A 38 -23.09 -11.42 -8.42
CA ASP A 38 -23.69 -12.16 -9.54
C ASP A 38 -22.91 -11.96 -10.85
N ASP A 39 -22.82 -13.03 -11.65
CA ASP A 39 -22.17 -12.99 -12.95
C ASP A 39 -22.96 -12.12 -13.94
N GLY A 40 -22.27 -11.15 -14.54
CA GLY A 40 -22.83 -10.30 -15.60
C GLY A 40 -22.97 -8.82 -15.24
N ASP A 41 -22.89 -8.45 -13.96
CA ASP A 41 -23.00 -7.07 -13.54
C ASP A 41 -21.68 -6.29 -13.61
N ASN A 42 -21.78 -4.98 -13.75
CA ASN A 42 -20.65 -4.06 -13.65
C ASN A 42 -20.56 -3.49 -12.26
N TYR A 43 -19.35 -3.42 -11.71
CA TYR A 43 -19.10 -2.95 -10.35
C TYR A 43 -18.23 -1.72 -10.37
N LEU A 44 -18.63 -0.73 -9.56
CA LEU A 44 -17.76 0.38 -9.23
C LEU A 44 -17.11 0.12 -7.86
N GLY A 45 -15.81 -0.14 -7.86
CA GLY A 45 -15.01 -0.14 -6.64
C GLY A 45 -14.53 1.26 -6.33
N LEU A 46 -14.81 1.77 -5.14
CA LEU A 46 -14.20 2.98 -4.61
C LEU A 46 -13.29 2.57 -3.45
N SER A 47 -11.99 2.57 -3.67
CA SER A 47 -11.02 2.18 -2.65
C SER A 47 -10.42 3.40 -1.95
N ALA A 48 -10.25 3.31 -0.63
CA ALA A 48 -9.41 4.22 0.14
C ALA A 48 -8.09 3.54 0.50
N GLY A 49 -6.98 4.23 0.36
CA GLY A 49 -5.66 3.69 0.67
C GLY A 49 -4.77 4.68 1.42
N ILE A 50 -3.92 4.14 2.29
CA ILE A 50 -2.86 4.88 2.97
C ILE A 50 -1.66 4.98 2.04
N GLN A 51 -1.13 6.19 1.84
CA GLN A 51 0.06 6.43 1.02
C GLN A 51 1.35 6.48 1.86
N LEU A 52 1.24 6.60 3.15
CA LEU A 52 2.35 6.58 4.10
C LEU A 52 1.86 5.93 5.40
N ALA A 53 1.97 4.61 5.48
CA ALA A 53 1.70 3.87 6.70
C ALA A 53 2.77 4.17 7.74
N VAL A 54 2.39 4.24 9.01
CA VAL A 54 3.34 4.31 10.13
C VAL A 54 3.63 2.92 10.69
N GLY A 55 2.73 1.96 10.47
CA GLY A 55 2.94 0.55 10.79
C GLY A 55 3.97 -0.08 9.86
N SER A 56 4.67 -1.09 10.37
CA SER A 56 5.63 -1.90 9.62
C SER A 56 5.47 -3.38 9.94
N GLY A 57 5.75 -4.20 8.95
CA GLY A 57 5.80 -5.64 9.07
C GLY A 57 7.23 -6.18 9.03
N GLU A 58 7.36 -7.49 8.94
CA GLU A 58 8.67 -8.12 8.84
C GLU A 58 8.70 -9.27 7.82
N LEU A 59 9.88 -9.50 7.29
CA LEU A 59 10.19 -10.63 6.43
C LEU A 59 11.31 -11.43 7.09
N ARG A 60 11.14 -12.75 7.19
CA ARG A 60 12.15 -13.67 7.72
C ARG A 60 12.32 -14.89 6.84
N LEU A 61 13.53 -15.38 6.70
CA LEU A 61 13.76 -16.71 6.12
C LEU A 61 13.31 -17.78 7.11
N LYS A 62 12.61 -18.80 6.61
CA LYS A 62 12.20 -19.96 7.41
C LYS A 62 13.30 -21.03 7.45
N SER A 63 14.06 -21.14 6.36
CA SER A 63 15.13 -22.12 6.19
C SER A 63 16.21 -21.58 5.24
N ALA A 64 17.23 -22.39 4.97
CA ALA A 64 18.24 -22.13 3.96
C ALA A 64 17.86 -22.68 2.57
N ASP A 65 16.72 -23.34 2.45
CA ASP A 65 16.20 -23.84 1.18
C ASP A 65 15.62 -22.67 0.36
N PRO A 66 16.13 -22.39 -0.85
CA PRO A 66 15.65 -21.31 -1.68
C PRO A 66 14.21 -21.50 -2.18
N ASP A 67 13.70 -22.72 -2.18
CA ASP A 67 12.34 -23.05 -2.59
C ASP A 67 11.32 -22.90 -1.44
N ASP A 68 11.79 -22.73 -0.20
CA ASP A 68 10.92 -22.52 0.97
C ASP A 68 10.48 -21.05 1.05
N PRO A 69 9.17 -20.75 0.88
CA PRO A 69 8.68 -19.37 0.94
C PRO A 69 9.03 -18.70 2.27
N PRO A 70 9.47 -17.42 2.25
CA PRO A 70 9.78 -16.70 3.48
C PRO A 70 8.52 -16.51 4.34
N TYR A 71 8.72 -16.31 5.63
CA TYR A 71 7.69 -15.79 6.52
C TYR A 71 7.46 -14.31 6.20
N LEU A 72 6.22 -13.95 5.95
CA LEU A 72 5.79 -12.58 5.68
C LEU A 72 4.73 -12.19 6.72
N ASP A 73 5.03 -11.19 7.51
CA ASP A 73 4.07 -10.53 8.37
C ASP A 73 3.92 -9.08 7.91
N TYR A 74 2.79 -8.77 7.31
CA TYR A 74 2.50 -7.40 6.87
C TYR A 74 2.10 -6.48 8.02
N ASN A 75 1.65 -7.04 9.15
CA ASN A 75 1.26 -6.32 10.36
C ASN A 75 0.29 -5.16 10.10
N TYR A 76 -0.62 -5.33 9.12
CA TYR A 76 -1.58 -4.29 8.75
C TYR A 76 -2.49 -3.95 9.93
N LEU A 77 -2.84 -2.66 10.05
CA LEU A 77 -3.80 -2.14 11.02
C LEU A 77 -3.42 -2.31 12.50
N GLN A 78 -2.17 -2.62 12.83
CA GLN A 78 -1.73 -2.65 14.23
C GLN A 78 -1.68 -1.24 14.84
N GLU A 79 -1.30 -0.25 14.03
CA GLU A 79 -1.21 1.13 14.49
C GLU A 79 -2.58 1.83 14.44
N GLU A 80 -3.02 2.37 15.58
CA GLU A 80 -4.30 3.09 15.69
C GLU A 80 -4.37 4.27 14.73
N PHE A 81 -3.26 4.96 14.51
CA PHE A 81 -3.19 6.07 13.56
C PHE A 81 -3.50 5.63 12.12
N ASP A 82 -3.06 4.44 11.71
CA ASP A 82 -3.37 3.88 10.40
C ASP A 82 -4.84 3.44 10.32
N ARG A 83 -5.37 2.80 11.37
CA ARG A 83 -6.80 2.42 11.44
C ARG A 83 -7.70 3.63 11.36
N ASP A 84 -7.45 4.67 12.15
CA ASP A 84 -8.26 5.91 12.17
C ASP A 84 -8.32 6.56 10.78
N ARG A 85 -7.18 6.64 10.09
CA ARG A 85 -7.13 7.19 8.72
C ARG A 85 -7.91 6.34 7.73
N LEU A 86 -7.85 5.02 7.82
CA LEU A 86 -8.64 4.15 6.95
C LEU A 86 -10.13 4.23 7.25
N ARG A 87 -10.55 4.23 8.53
CA ARG A 87 -11.96 4.46 8.91
C ARG A 87 -12.49 5.75 8.30
N LYS A 88 -11.77 6.86 8.47
CA LYS A 88 -12.11 8.15 7.87
C LYS A 88 -12.13 8.09 6.35
N GLY A 89 -11.19 7.36 5.76
CA GLY A 89 -11.12 7.14 4.32
C GLY A 89 -12.34 6.41 3.77
N ILE A 90 -12.77 5.34 4.41
CA ILE A 90 -13.98 4.60 4.01
C ILE A 90 -15.24 5.46 4.17
N ARG A 91 -15.38 6.19 5.30
CA ARG A 91 -16.51 7.11 5.47
C ARG A 91 -16.55 8.20 4.41
N LYS A 92 -15.38 8.69 3.99
CA LYS A 92 -15.27 9.64 2.88
C LYS A 92 -15.67 9.03 1.54
N VAL A 93 -15.37 7.76 1.30
CA VAL A 93 -15.84 7.03 0.13
C VAL A 93 -17.38 6.94 0.14
N VAL A 94 -17.99 6.62 1.28
CA VAL A 94 -19.45 6.59 1.44
C VAL A 94 -20.07 7.98 1.25
N GLU A 95 -19.39 9.04 1.70
CA GLU A 95 -19.82 10.43 1.43
C GLU A 95 -19.82 10.72 -0.07
N LEU A 96 -18.77 10.30 -0.80
CA LEU A 96 -18.67 10.46 -2.26
C LEU A 96 -19.73 9.65 -3.01
N GLU A 97 -20.03 8.43 -2.57
CA GLU A 97 -21.12 7.61 -3.10
C GLU A 97 -22.45 8.36 -3.10
N ASN A 98 -22.72 9.13 -2.05
CA ASN A 98 -23.97 9.90 -1.89
C ASN A 98 -23.97 11.23 -2.67
N HIS A 99 -22.88 11.61 -3.31
CA HIS A 99 -22.84 12.81 -4.14
C HIS A 99 -23.75 12.62 -5.38
N PRO A 100 -24.61 13.60 -5.75
CA PRO A 100 -25.60 13.46 -6.82
C PRO A 100 -25.03 12.91 -8.13
N ALA A 101 -23.83 13.36 -8.54
CA ALA A 101 -23.20 12.92 -9.78
C ALA A 101 -22.73 11.44 -9.78
N ILE A 102 -22.61 10.81 -8.61
CA ILE A 102 -22.19 9.41 -8.47
C ILE A 102 -23.39 8.55 -8.10
N ARG A 103 -24.26 9.06 -7.21
CA ARG A 103 -25.42 8.32 -6.69
C ARG A 103 -26.37 7.83 -7.78
N GLU A 104 -26.53 8.59 -8.86
CA GLU A 104 -27.36 8.20 -10.01
C GLU A 104 -26.83 6.98 -10.76
N LEU A 105 -25.52 6.64 -10.60
CA LEU A 105 -24.87 5.52 -11.25
C LEU A 105 -24.87 4.25 -10.39
N ILE A 106 -25.25 4.37 -9.09
CA ILE A 106 -25.18 3.30 -8.11
C ILE A 106 -26.59 2.76 -7.87
N VAL A 107 -26.78 1.46 -8.11
CA VAL A 107 -28.02 0.76 -7.76
C VAL A 107 -28.06 0.54 -6.24
N GLU A 108 -27.02 -0.14 -5.72
CA GLU A 108 -26.89 -0.41 -4.29
C GLU A 108 -25.41 -0.47 -3.89
N ARG A 109 -25.12 -0.29 -2.62
CA ARG A 109 -23.81 -0.54 -2.03
C ARG A 109 -23.74 -1.97 -1.53
N ILE A 110 -22.76 -2.72 -2.03
CA ILE A 110 -22.58 -4.12 -1.67
C ILE A 110 -21.84 -4.23 -0.33
N THR A 111 -20.75 -3.46 -0.16
CA THR A 111 -19.91 -3.46 1.06
C THR A 111 -19.09 -2.16 1.16
N PRO A 112 -18.82 -1.62 2.37
CA PRO A 112 -19.36 -2.04 3.67
C PRO A 112 -20.87 -1.80 3.77
N THR A 113 -21.56 -2.66 4.52
CA THR A 113 -22.98 -2.49 4.86
C THR A 113 -23.18 -1.36 5.89
N ASP A 114 -24.42 -0.94 6.11
CA ASP A 114 -24.71 0.08 7.14
C ASP A 114 -24.37 -0.43 8.56
N ASP A 115 -24.54 -1.71 8.84
CA ASP A 115 -24.13 -2.33 10.11
C ASP A 115 -22.60 -2.31 10.29
N GLU A 116 -21.83 -2.57 9.23
CA GLU A 116 -20.37 -2.50 9.24
C GLU A 116 -19.86 -1.05 9.41
N LEU A 117 -20.65 -0.06 9.07
CA LEU A 117 -20.35 1.37 9.24
C LEU A 117 -20.84 1.95 10.57
N ALA A 118 -21.66 1.20 11.35
CA ALA A 118 -22.38 1.71 12.51
C ALA A 118 -21.45 2.13 13.68
N SER A 119 -20.28 1.51 13.80
CA SER A 119 -19.28 1.88 14.81
C SER A 119 -17.85 1.75 14.29
N ASP A 120 -16.88 2.26 15.03
CA ASP A 120 -15.46 2.09 14.71
C ASP A 120 -15.03 0.62 14.83
N GLU A 121 -15.55 -0.11 15.81
CA GLU A 121 -15.25 -1.53 16.03
C GLU A 121 -15.81 -2.41 14.90
N ALA A 122 -17.02 -2.13 14.43
CA ALA A 122 -17.62 -2.83 13.31
C ALA A 122 -16.80 -2.57 12.02
N LEU A 123 -16.44 -1.31 11.80
CA LEU A 123 -15.63 -0.92 10.65
C LEU A 123 -14.20 -1.48 10.73
N ASP A 124 -13.59 -1.55 11.90
CA ASP A 124 -12.28 -2.21 12.09
C ASP A 124 -12.35 -3.71 11.75
N THR A 125 -13.43 -4.38 12.13
CA THR A 125 -13.65 -5.79 11.76
C THR A 125 -13.74 -5.95 10.24
N TRP A 126 -14.44 -5.04 9.56
CA TRP A 126 -14.53 -5.00 8.11
C TRP A 126 -13.15 -4.71 7.48
N LEU A 127 -12.42 -3.71 8.00
CA LEU A 127 -11.08 -3.36 7.52
C LEU A 127 -10.11 -4.54 7.62
N LEU A 128 -10.13 -5.30 8.72
CA LEU A 128 -9.30 -6.50 8.88
C LEU A 128 -9.59 -7.57 7.81
N LYS A 129 -10.82 -7.65 7.33
CA LYS A 129 -11.22 -8.60 6.28
C LYS A 129 -10.81 -8.13 4.87
N TYR A 130 -10.89 -6.83 4.59
CA TYR A 130 -10.77 -6.30 3.23
C TYR A 130 -9.50 -5.49 2.97
N THR A 131 -8.71 -5.14 4.00
CA THR A 131 -7.44 -4.46 3.78
C THR A 131 -6.41 -5.39 3.14
N GLY A 132 -5.75 -4.91 2.13
CA GLY A 132 -4.72 -5.64 1.41
C GLY A 132 -3.61 -4.74 0.92
N THR A 133 -2.68 -5.35 0.21
CA THR A 133 -1.54 -4.63 -0.40
C THR A 133 -1.95 -3.85 -1.64
N SER A 134 -1.33 -2.68 -1.84
CA SER A 134 -1.36 -1.96 -3.12
C SER A 134 -0.22 -2.35 -4.07
N HIS A 135 0.50 -3.45 -3.78
CA HIS A 135 1.66 -3.94 -4.54
C HIS A 135 2.83 -2.96 -4.61
N HIS A 136 3.02 -2.15 -3.57
CA HIS A 136 4.09 -1.16 -3.45
C HIS A 136 5.02 -1.44 -2.26
N ILE A 137 5.35 -2.72 -2.04
CA ILE A 137 6.28 -3.16 -0.99
C ILE A 137 7.65 -2.51 -1.23
N SER A 138 8.23 -1.95 -0.17
CA SER A 138 9.50 -1.23 -0.21
C SER A 138 10.23 -1.35 1.14
N CYS A 139 11.44 -0.83 1.24
CA CYS A 139 12.19 -0.64 2.49
C CYS A 139 12.74 -1.90 3.17
N THR A 140 12.58 -3.11 2.62
CA THR A 140 13.05 -4.36 3.25
C THR A 140 14.58 -4.52 3.25
N CYS A 141 15.31 -3.79 2.38
CA CYS A 141 16.77 -3.67 2.35
C CYS A 141 17.18 -2.20 2.48
N LYS A 142 16.55 -1.46 3.40
CA LYS A 142 16.63 0.01 3.44
C LYS A 142 18.07 0.53 3.41
N MET A 143 18.24 1.63 2.69
CA MET A 143 19.46 2.40 2.62
C MET A 143 19.68 3.18 3.92
N GLY A 144 20.92 3.24 4.37
CA GLY A 144 21.29 4.04 5.53
C GLY A 144 22.78 3.93 5.85
N PRO A 145 23.26 4.69 6.86
CA PRO A 145 24.64 4.65 7.28
C PRO A 145 24.98 3.33 8.01
N ALA A 146 26.24 2.91 7.98
CA ALA A 146 26.71 1.65 8.56
C ALA A 146 26.47 1.51 10.08
N TYR A 147 26.23 2.59 10.81
CA TYR A 147 25.87 2.54 12.23
C TYR A 147 24.36 2.30 12.48
N ASP A 148 23.51 2.47 11.47
CA ASP A 148 22.10 2.08 11.57
C ASP A 148 21.98 0.56 11.41
N ARG A 149 21.63 -0.11 12.51
CA ARG A 149 21.52 -1.59 12.53
C ARG A 149 20.41 -2.13 11.61
N MET A 150 19.48 -1.29 11.18
CA MET A 150 18.42 -1.65 10.24
C MET A 150 18.80 -1.35 8.78
N ALA A 151 19.89 -0.62 8.53
CA ALA A 151 20.37 -0.36 7.17
C ALA A 151 21.06 -1.60 6.60
N VAL A 152 20.63 -2.02 5.41
CA VAL A 152 21.20 -3.14 4.67
C VAL A 152 22.20 -2.66 3.65
N VAL A 153 21.95 -1.51 3.00
CA VAL A 153 22.83 -0.96 1.95
C VAL A 153 23.22 0.49 2.22
N ASP A 154 24.32 0.91 1.61
CA ASP A 154 24.75 2.31 1.55
C ASP A 154 24.01 3.10 0.45
N GLN A 155 24.35 4.39 0.29
CA GLN A 155 23.77 5.26 -0.75
C GLN A 155 24.12 4.85 -2.21
N HIS A 156 24.99 3.87 -2.40
CA HIS A 156 25.35 3.32 -3.70
C HIS A 156 24.72 1.93 -3.94
N GLY A 157 23.84 1.48 -3.03
CA GLY A 157 23.23 0.16 -3.05
C GLY A 157 24.15 -0.98 -2.64
N LYS A 158 25.39 -0.71 -2.16
CA LYS A 158 26.33 -1.75 -1.71
C LYS A 158 25.90 -2.29 -0.36
N ILE A 159 25.87 -3.61 -0.22
CA ILE A 159 25.50 -4.26 1.05
C ILE A 159 26.59 -4.03 2.09
N HIS A 160 26.20 -3.57 3.29
CA HIS A 160 27.13 -3.43 4.40
C HIS A 160 27.75 -4.78 4.78
N GLY A 161 29.08 -4.80 4.88
CA GLY A 161 29.85 -6.00 5.27
C GLY A 161 30.08 -7.04 4.16
N LEU A 162 29.55 -6.85 2.95
CA LEU A 162 29.79 -7.71 1.80
C LEU A 162 30.47 -6.92 0.66
N GLN A 163 31.18 -7.66 -0.21
CA GLN A 163 31.87 -7.10 -1.38
C GLN A 163 31.28 -7.67 -2.66
N GLY A 164 31.26 -6.85 -3.72
CA GLY A 164 30.87 -7.29 -5.06
C GLY A 164 29.37 -7.49 -5.28
N ILE A 165 28.53 -7.11 -4.32
CA ILE A 165 27.07 -7.26 -4.42
C ILE A 165 26.34 -5.94 -4.06
N ARG A 166 25.25 -5.69 -4.76
CA ARG A 166 24.35 -4.54 -4.53
C ARG A 166 22.88 -4.99 -4.55
N VAL A 167 22.04 -4.20 -3.90
CA VAL A 167 20.57 -4.26 -4.05
C VAL A 167 20.15 -2.99 -4.75
N VAL A 168 19.30 -3.10 -5.81
CA VAL A 168 18.97 -1.97 -6.69
C VAL A 168 17.50 -2.06 -7.11
N ASP A 169 16.60 -1.93 -6.15
CA ASP A 169 15.15 -1.96 -6.36
C ASP A 169 14.42 -1.15 -5.27
N ALA A 170 13.10 -1.26 -5.20
CA ALA A 170 12.28 -0.54 -4.22
C ALA A 170 12.65 -0.87 -2.76
N SER A 171 13.27 -2.01 -2.50
CA SER A 171 13.63 -2.42 -1.13
C SER A 171 14.67 -1.52 -0.47
N ILE A 172 15.50 -0.82 -1.27
CA ILE A 172 16.52 0.08 -0.71
C ILE A 172 15.99 1.45 -0.28
N MET A 173 14.73 1.77 -0.54
CA MET A 173 14.14 3.03 -0.06
C MET A 173 14.29 3.11 1.46
N PRO A 174 14.76 4.23 2.02
CA PRO A 174 14.95 4.38 3.48
C PRO A 174 13.63 4.46 4.24
N ASP A 175 12.56 4.89 3.56
CA ASP A 175 11.19 4.95 4.04
C ASP A 175 10.21 4.84 2.87
N CYS A 176 8.96 4.47 3.13
CA CYS A 176 7.96 4.39 2.06
C CYS A 176 7.63 5.78 1.52
N ILE A 177 7.33 5.84 0.23
CA ILE A 177 6.97 7.09 -0.44
C ILE A 177 5.44 7.26 -0.52
N ARG A 178 4.97 8.51 -0.71
CA ARG A 178 3.54 8.83 -0.84
C ARG A 178 3.06 8.72 -2.28
N ALA A 179 3.55 7.72 -3.00
CA ALA A 179 3.24 7.53 -4.42
C ALA A 179 3.45 6.06 -4.82
N ASN A 180 2.97 5.72 -6.02
CA ASN A 180 3.34 4.47 -6.67
C ASN A 180 4.86 4.39 -6.81
N THR A 181 5.44 3.24 -6.50
CA THR A 181 6.90 3.07 -6.38
C THR A 181 7.65 3.01 -7.70
N ASN A 182 6.97 2.76 -8.83
CA ASN A 182 7.59 2.47 -10.12
C ASN A 182 8.59 3.56 -10.59
N ALA A 183 8.16 4.82 -10.64
CA ALA A 183 9.04 5.90 -11.12
C ALA A 183 10.27 6.09 -10.22
N THR A 184 10.11 5.99 -8.91
CA THR A 184 11.22 6.08 -7.94
C THR A 184 12.16 4.88 -8.08
N THR A 185 11.63 3.69 -8.32
CA THR A 185 12.44 2.47 -8.52
C THR A 185 13.28 2.58 -9.80
N ILE A 186 12.71 3.07 -10.90
CA ILE A 186 13.46 3.35 -12.14
C ILE A 186 14.57 4.37 -11.87
N MET A 187 14.27 5.47 -11.19
CA MET A 187 15.26 6.49 -10.84
C MET A 187 16.41 5.90 -9.99
N ILE A 188 16.10 5.05 -9.01
CA ILE A 188 17.10 4.32 -8.21
C ILE A 188 17.99 3.47 -9.12
N ALA A 189 17.38 2.68 -10.01
CA ALA A 189 18.11 1.79 -10.92
C ALA A 189 19.07 2.56 -11.83
N GLU A 190 18.60 3.62 -12.49
CA GLU A 190 19.41 4.48 -13.35
C GLU A 190 20.57 5.13 -12.57
N LYS A 191 20.28 5.63 -11.37
CA LYS A 191 21.31 6.27 -10.55
C LYS A 191 22.40 5.30 -10.09
N VAL A 192 22.02 4.09 -9.68
CA VAL A 192 23.00 3.08 -9.25
C VAL A 192 23.77 2.51 -10.46
N ALA A 193 23.13 2.40 -11.63
CA ALA A 193 23.82 2.03 -12.87
C ALA A 193 24.96 3.02 -13.19
N ASP A 194 24.73 4.34 -13.05
CA ASP A 194 25.78 5.35 -13.17
C ASP A 194 26.96 5.10 -12.21
N TYR A 195 26.68 4.76 -10.95
CA TYR A 195 27.72 4.44 -9.97
C TYR A 195 28.54 3.19 -10.39
N VAL A 196 27.87 2.16 -10.92
CA VAL A 196 28.57 0.96 -11.41
C VAL A 196 29.47 1.29 -12.59
N ILE A 197 29.02 2.11 -13.55
CA ILE A 197 29.81 2.55 -14.72
C ILE A 197 31.04 3.35 -14.28
N GLN A 198 30.90 4.17 -13.24
CA GLN A 198 31.99 4.98 -12.68
C GLN A 198 32.94 4.21 -11.76
N GLY A 199 32.67 2.93 -11.48
CA GLY A 199 33.47 2.10 -10.58
C GLY A 199 33.32 2.45 -9.09
N ILE A 200 32.26 3.19 -8.73
CA ILE A 200 31.99 3.61 -7.34
C ILE A 200 31.38 2.44 -6.56
#